data_78967b4bc2765703f98cab105618d8a5
#
_entry.id   78967b4bc2765703f98cab105618d8a5
#
_cell.length_a   1.000
_cell.length_b   1.000
_cell.length_c   1.000
_cell.angle_alpha   90.00
_cell.angle_beta   90.00
_cell.angle_gamma   90.00
#
_symmetry.space_group_name_H-M   'P 1'
#
loop_
_entity.id
_entity.type
_entity.pdbx_description
1 polymer ?
#
loop_
_entity_poly.entity_id
_entity_poly.type
_entity_poly.pdbx_seq_one_letter_code
_entity_poly.pdbx_strand_id
1 'polypeptide(L)'
;KFVAASKEYADLGPLVEAIGEWRKAERELEDAEAMAADPDMKAMAEEEAAALKKRLPELERTVKRMLLPRDAADEKNAILEIRAGTGGDEAALFAADLFRMYQRYAAEHGWRFEIMELSDTGIGGYKEAIAAVSGRGVFARLKFESGVHRVQRVPATEASGRIHTSAATVAVLPEAEEFDIKIDDKDLRIDVFRSSGPGGQSVNTTDSAVRITHIPTGLVVSQQDEKSQHKNKAKAMKILRARLYDAERQRRDEARAADRKGQVGSGDRSERIRTYNFPQSRVTDHRINLTLYKLDEVMEGRALDEIIDALIADDEAGRLAEIAA
;
A
#
# COMPACT_ATOMS: atom_id res chain seq x y z
N LYS A 1 -8.59 24.24 -1.12
CA LYS A 1 -8.16 24.68 0.22
C LYS A 1 -9.19 24.34 1.30
N PHE A 2 -10.50 24.67 1.13
CA PHE A 2 -11.54 24.39 2.14
C PHE A 2 -11.70 22.89 2.44
N VAL A 3 -11.76 22.04 1.41
CA VAL A 3 -11.90 20.58 1.55
C VAL A 3 -10.70 19.96 2.29
N ALA A 4 -9.47 20.41 1.98
CA ALA A 4 -8.27 19.96 2.67
C ALA A 4 -8.28 20.35 4.16
N ALA A 5 -8.63 21.60 4.48
CA ALA A 5 -8.74 22.05 5.87
C ALA A 5 -9.85 21.33 6.65
N SER A 6 -11.00 21.03 6.00
CA SER A 6 -12.08 20.27 6.65
C SER A 6 -11.67 18.82 6.93
N LYS A 7 -10.90 18.21 6.04
CA LYS A 7 -10.36 16.85 6.26
C LYS A 7 -9.36 16.87 7.42
N GLU A 8 -8.41 17.79 7.41
CA GLU A 8 -7.42 17.95 8.48
C GLU A 8 -8.08 18.18 9.85
N TYR A 9 -9.12 19.04 9.90
CA TYR A 9 -9.91 19.26 11.12
C TYR A 9 -10.59 18.00 11.63
N ALA A 10 -11.20 17.22 10.73
CA ALA A 10 -11.84 15.95 11.07
C ALA A 10 -10.83 14.89 11.56
N ASP A 11 -9.63 14.87 10.96
CA ASP A 11 -8.56 13.94 11.34
C ASP A 11 -7.93 14.30 12.71
N LEU A 12 -7.85 15.58 13.06
CA LEU A 12 -7.30 16.06 14.32
C LEU A 12 -8.28 15.95 15.50
N GLY A 13 -9.59 15.91 15.24
CA GLY A 13 -10.64 15.85 16.28
C GLY A 13 -10.40 14.75 17.32
N PRO A 14 -10.27 13.47 16.93
CA PRO A 14 -10.04 12.37 17.85
C PRO A 14 -8.73 12.49 18.65
N LEU A 15 -7.68 13.04 18.04
CA LEU A 15 -6.41 13.30 18.72
C LEU A 15 -6.55 14.35 19.81
N VAL A 16 -7.26 15.45 19.53
CA VAL A 16 -7.53 16.51 20.50
C VAL A 16 -8.35 15.99 21.68
N GLU A 17 -9.34 15.15 21.42
CA GLU A 17 -10.13 14.48 22.48
C GLU A 17 -9.25 13.57 23.35
N ALA A 18 -8.42 12.72 22.74
CA ALA A 18 -7.52 11.84 23.48
C ALA A 18 -6.49 12.61 24.34
N ILE A 19 -5.94 13.73 23.81
CA ILE A 19 -5.06 14.61 24.58
C ILE A 19 -5.84 15.26 25.72
N GLY A 20 -7.10 15.66 25.51
CA GLY A 20 -7.96 16.20 26.51
C GLY A 20 -8.21 15.24 27.67
N GLU A 21 -8.51 13.98 27.36
CA GLU A 21 -8.69 12.93 28.35
C GLU A 21 -7.41 12.62 29.13
N TRP A 22 -6.27 12.54 28.44
CA TRP A 22 -4.99 12.32 29.10
C TRP A 22 -4.64 13.46 30.08
N ARG A 23 -4.74 14.73 29.64
CA ARG A 23 -4.49 15.89 30.50
C ARG A 23 -5.49 16.02 31.65
N LYS A 24 -6.72 15.53 31.47
CA LYS A 24 -7.70 15.49 32.52
C LYS A 24 -7.30 14.47 33.59
N ALA A 25 -6.91 13.28 33.19
CA ALA A 25 -6.45 12.24 34.09
C ALA A 25 -5.16 12.62 34.85
N GLU A 26 -4.24 13.38 34.20
CA GLU A 26 -3.06 13.92 34.90
C GLU A 26 -3.46 14.89 36.03
N ARG A 27 -4.35 15.83 35.75
CA ARG A 27 -4.84 16.77 36.77
C ARG A 27 -5.61 16.07 37.90
N GLU A 28 -6.47 15.10 37.53
CA GLU A 28 -7.18 14.31 38.52
C GLU A 28 -6.21 13.52 39.45
N LEU A 29 -5.09 13.05 38.91
CA LEU A 29 -4.05 12.40 39.70
C LEU A 29 -3.36 13.36 40.65
N GLU A 30 -2.99 14.56 40.17
CA GLU A 30 -2.40 15.62 41.02
C GLU A 30 -3.35 16.01 42.15
N ASP A 31 -4.65 16.17 41.86
CA ASP A 31 -5.68 16.50 42.83
C ASP A 31 -5.87 15.37 43.89
N ALA A 32 -5.91 14.11 43.44
CA ALA A 32 -6.02 12.96 44.31
C ALA A 32 -4.77 12.83 45.21
N GLU A 33 -3.57 13.03 44.71
CA GLU A 33 -2.33 13.01 45.50
C GLU A 33 -2.29 14.16 46.54
N ALA A 34 -2.82 15.33 46.18
CA ALA A 34 -2.96 16.44 47.12
C ALA A 34 -3.98 16.14 48.23
N MET A 35 -5.13 15.53 47.88
CA MET A 35 -6.17 15.13 48.85
C MET A 35 -5.72 14.01 49.78
N ALA A 36 -4.79 13.15 49.37
CA ALA A 36 -4.22 12.10 50.19
C ALA A 36 -3.43 12.61 51.44
N ALA A 37 -3.12 13.91 51.49
CA ALA A 37 -2.52 14.57 52.66
C ALA A 37 -3.54 14.79 53.79
N ASP A 38 -4.84 14.79 53.52
CA ASP A 38 -5.91 14.89 54.50
C ASP A 38 -6.24 13.50 55.05
N PRO A 39 -6.12 13.29 56.41
CA PRO A 39 -6.38 11.99 57.01
C PRO A 39 -7.80 11.44 56.76
N ASP A 40 -8.81 12.33 56.63
CA ASP A 40 -10.20 11.93 56.43
C ASP A 40 -10.49 11.48 54.99
N MET A 41 -9.71 11.97 54.03
CA MET A 41 -9.85 11.67 52.59
C MET A 41 -8.83 10.65 52.08
N LYS A 42 -7.83 10.33 52.88
CA LYS A 42 -6.63 9.57 52.47
C LYS A 42 -6.94 8.25 51.78
N ALA A 43 -7.80 7.42 52.33
CA ALA A 43 -8.08 6.10 51.81
C ALA A 43 -8.74 6.17 50.42
N MET A 44 -9.69 7.07 50.22
CA MET A 44 -10.38 7.27 48.97
C MET A 44 -9.46 7.88 47.92
N ALA A 45 -8.66 8.87 48.30
CA ALA A 45 -7.70 9.52 47.42
C ALA A 45 -6.56 8.57 46.94
N GLU A 46 -6.09 7.71 47.85
CA GLU A 46 -5.09 6.67 47.49
C GLU A 46 -5.66 5.63 46.49
N GLU A 47 -6.92 5.23 46.63
CA GLU A 47 -7.60 4.31 45.69
C GLU A 47 -7.77 4.96 44.32
N GLU A 48 -8.22 6.20 44.28
CA GLU A 48 -8.37 6.96 43.03
C GLU A 48 -7.03 7.21 42.34
N ALA A 49 -6.01 7.62 43.06
CA ALA A 49 -4.65 7.78 42.55
C ALA A 49 -4.08 6.47 41.99
N ALA A 50 -4.34 5.35 42.63
CA ALA A 50 -3.90 4.04 42.14
C ALA A 50 -4.61 3.64 40.84
N ALA A 51 -5.90 3.95 40.69
CA ALA A 51 -6.66 3.71 39.46
C ALA A 51 -6.15 4.60 38.29
N LEU A 52 -5.92 5.90 38.57
CA LEU A 52 -5.40 6.85 37.58
C LEU A 52 -3.97 6.50 37.16
N LYS A 53 -3.10 6.07 38.06
CA LYS A 53 -1.74 5.59 37.75
C LYS A 53 -1.72 4.38 36.81
N LYS A 54 -2.76 3.54 36.85
CA LYS A 54 -2.90 2.44 35.87
C LYS A 54 -3.45 2.90 34.52
N ARG A 55 -4.34 3.89 34.53
CA ARG A 55 -5.01 4.40 33.32
C ARG A 55 -4.11 5.34 32.51
N LEU A 56 -3.31 6.17 33.12
CA LEU A 56 -2.46 7.17 32.51
C LEU A 56 -1.51 6.59 31.43
N PRO A 57 -0.76 5.49 31.65
CA PRO A 57 0.11 4.93 30.64
C PRO A 57 -0.65 4.45 29.40
N GLU A 58 -1.88 4.00 29.53
CA GLU A 58 -2.73 3.57 28.40
C GLU A 58 -3.20 4.78 27.58
N LEU A 59 -3.62 5.86 28.25
CA LEU A 59 -3.97 7.11 27.60
C LEU A 59 -2.78 7.73 26.87
N GLU A 60 -1.62 7.77 27.53
CA GLU A 60 -0.37 8.26 26.93
C GLU A 60 0.00 7.44 25.68
N ARG A 61 -0.08 6.12 25.76
CA ARG A 61 0.16 5.22 24.62
C ARG A 61 -0.81 5.50 23.47
N THR A 62 -2.07 5.75 23.79
CA THR A 62 -3.10 6.09 22.79
C THR A 62 -2.79 7.40 22.08
N VAL A 63 -2.44 8.45 22.83
CA VAL A 63 -2.02 9.74 22.28
C VAL A 63 -0.78 9.60 21.42
N LYS A 64 0.26 8.90 21.91
CA LYS A 64 1.49 8.65 21.14
C LYS A 64 1.21 7.92 19.83
N ARG A 65 0.34 6.91 19.84
CA ARG A 65 -0.08 6.17 18.64
C ARG A 65 -0.78 7.08 17.63
N MET A 66 -1.67 7.97 18.09
CA MET A 66 -2.37 8.91 17.21
C MET A 66 -1.46 10.00 16.63
N LEU A 67 -0.33 10.28 17.28
CA LEU A 67 0.70 11.21 16.80
C LEU A 67 1.64 10.60 15.76
N LEU A 68 1.63 9.27 15.57
CA LEU A 68 2.44 8.64 14.53
C LEU A 68 2.08 9.21 13.15
N PRO A 69 3.07 9.57 12.32
CA PRO A 69 2.81 10.02 10.97
C PRO A 69 2.01 8.96 10.21
N ARG A 70 0.85 9.34 9.67
CA ARG A 70 0.06 8.45 8.82
C ARG A 70 0.73 8.34 7.46
N ASP A 71 0.85 7.12 6.96
CA ASP A 71 1.25 6.91 5.58
C ASP A 71 0.07 7.30 4.67
N ALA A 72 0.29 8.23 3.74
CA ALA A 72 -0.74 8.63 2.78
C ALA A 72 -1.24 7.46 1.91
N ALA A 73 -0.44 6.40 1.77
CA ALA A 73 -0.83 5.19 1.07
C ALA A 73 -1.87 4.37 1.85
N ASP A 74 -1.94 4.48 3.18
CA ASP A 74 -2.84 3.70 4.02
C ASP A 74 -4.34 3.94 3.75
N GLU A 75 -4.69 5.10 3.18
CA GLU A 75 -6.06 5.43 2.77
C GLU A 75 -6.42 4.90 1.37
N LYS A 76 -5.45 4.38 0.61
CA LYS A 76 -5.66 3.92 -0.76
C LYS A 76 -6.26 2.51 -0.81
N ASN A 77 -6.87 2.23 -1.94
CA ASN A 77 -7.16 0.86 -2.34
C ASN A 77 -5.85 0.11 -2.62
N ALA A 78 -5.92 -1.22 -2.70
CA ALA A 78 -4.75 -2.05 -2.94
C ALA A 78 -4.89 -2.87 -4.24
N ILE A 79 -3.77 -3.04 -4.92
CA ILE A 79 -3.60 -4.07 -5.95
C ILE A 79 -2.87 -5.24 -5.28
N LEU A 80 -3.53 -6.38 -5.25
CA LEU A 80 -3.01 -7.62 -4.71
C LEU A 80 -2.51 -8.48 -5.87
N GLU A 81 -1.23 -8.83 -5.86
CA GLU A 81 -0.62 -9.73 -6.84
C GLU A 81 -0.09 -10.97 -6.12
N ILE A 82 -0.49 -12.15 -6.60
CA ILE A 82 -0.06 -13.43 -6.06
C ILE A 82 0.57 -14.23 -7.19
N ARG A 83 1.77 -14.74 -6.97
CA ARG A 83 2.50 -15.54 -7.95
C ARG A 83 2.99 -16.84 -7.33
N ALA A 84 2.93 -17.92 -8.11
CA ALA A 84 3.61 -19.14 -7.76
C ALA A 84 5.12 -18.92 -7.67
N GLY A 85 5.72 -19.31 -6.57
CA GLY A 85 7.16 -19.29 -6.35
C GLY A 85 7.79 -20.67 -6.56
N THR A 86 8.73 -21.03 -5.71
CA THR A 86 9.41 -22.32 -5.77
C THR A 86 8.48 -23.47 -5.38
N GLY A 87 8.30 -24.48 -6.23
CA GLY A 87 7.51 -25.70 -5.91
C GLY A 87 6.63 -26.23 -7.06
N GLY A 88 6.76 -25.66 -8.27
CA GLY A 88 6.03 -26.16 -9.46
C GLY A 88 4.51 -26.06 -9.30
N ASP A 89 3.81 -27.12 -9.66
CA ASP A 89 2.34 -27.20 -9.62
C ASP A 89 1.76 -26.97 -8.23
N GLU A 90 2.45 -27.44 -7.18
CA GLU A 90 2.01 -27.22 -5.81
C GLU A 90 2.10 -25.75 -5.39
N ALA A 91 3.11 -25.01 -5.84
CA ALA A 91 3.20 -23.58 -5.62
C ALA A 91 2.04 -22.85 -6.30
N ALA A 92 1.63 -23.28 -7.49
CA ALA A 92 0.50 -22.70 -8.20
C ALA A 92 -0.85 -23.01 -7.52
N LEU A 93 -1.03 -24.22 -6.99
CA LEU A 93 -2.20 -24.58 -6.19
C LEU A 93 -2.26 -23.75 -4.90
N PHE A 94 -1.13 -23.59 -4.24
CA PHE A 94 -1.05 -22.76 -3.03
C PHE A 94 -1.30 -21.27 -3.33
N ALA A 95 -0.83 -20.75 -4.45
CA ALA A 95 -1.16 -19.39 -4.89
C ALA A 95 -2.67 -19.20 -5.07
N ALA A 96 -3.37 -20.21 -5.62
CA ALA A 96 -4.83 -20.18 -5.73
C ALA A 96 -5.53 -20.26 -4.37
N ASP A 97 -4.98 -20.99 -3.40
CA ASP A 97 -5.50 -21.04 -2.04
C ASP A 97 -5.37 -19.70 -1.32
N LEU A 98 -4.19 -19.04 -1.43
CA LEU A 98 -3.97 -17.71 -0.90
C LEU A 98 -4.91 -16.67 -1.54
N PHE A 99 -5.11 -16.75 -2.86
CA PHE A 99 -6.03 -15.86 -3.55
C PHE A 99 -7.46 -15.98 -3.02
N ARG A 100 -7.93 -17.22 -2.81
CA ARG A 100 -9.24 -17.48 -2.20
C ARG A 100 -9.33 -17.01 -0.74
N MET A 101 -8.26 -17.17 0.03
CA MET A 101 -8.16 -16.67 1.40
C MET A 101 -8.37 -15.16 1.45
N TYR A 102 -7.65 -14.39 0.61
CA TYR A 102 -7.81 -12.92 0.57
C TYR A 102 -9.16 -12.49 -0.01
N GLN A 103 -9.73 -13.23 -0.94
CA GLN A 103 -11.08 -12.94 -1.45
C GLN A 103 -12.13 -13.07 -0.35
N ARG A 104 -12.03 -14.12 0.48
CA ARG A 104 -12.92 -14.30 1.64
C ARG A 104 -12.69 -13.23 2.71
N TYR A 105 -11.43 -12.94 3.00
CA TYR A 105 -11.05 -11.89 3.93
C TYR A 105 -11.63 -10.53 3.51
N ALA A 106 -11.55 -10.19 2.23
CA ALA A 106 -12.16 -8.98 1.69
C ALA A 106 -13.70 -8.98 1.86
N ALA A 107 -14.35 -10.11 1.65
CA ALA A 107 -15.80 -10.25 1.85
C ALA A 107 -16.21 -10.06 3.33
N GLU A 108 -15.47 -10.60 4.28
CA GLU A 108 -15.70 -10.40 5.72
C GLU A 108 -15.61 -8.91 6.12
N HIS A 109 -14.72 -8.15 5.47
CA HIS A 109 -14.55 -6.71 5.71
C HIS A 109 -15.49 -5.83 4.88
N GLY A 110 -16.35 -6.42 4.05
CA GLY A 110 -17.23 -5.67 3.15
C GLY A 110 -16.46 -4.92 2.05
N TRP A 111 -15.24 -5.34 1.74
CA TRP A 111 -14.45 -4.77 0.67
C TRP A 111 -14.86 -5.35 -0.68
N ARG A 112 -14.78 -4.53 -1.72
CA ARG A 112 -14.98 -4.98 -3.09
C ARG A 112 -13.69 -5.63 -3.57
N PHE A 113 -13.79 -6.85 -4.04
CA PHE A 113 -12.68 -7.62 -4.60
C PHE A 113 -12.95 -7.86 -6.10
N GLU A 114 -12.13 -7.29 -6.96
CA GLU A 114 -12.29 -7.33 -8.41
C GLU A 114 -11.07 -8.00 -9.04
N ILE A 115 -11.31 -9.13 -9.73
CA ILE A 115 -10.26 -9.87 -10.40
C ILE A 115 -9.86 -9.12 -11.66
N MET A 116 -8.58 -8.75 -11.77
CA MET A 116 -8.01 -8.05 -12.92
C MET A 116 -7.39 -9.03 -13.91
N GLU A 117 -6.62 -10.00 -13.42
CA GLU A 117 -5.94 -10.97 -14.25
C GLU A 117 -5.78 -12.31 -13.51
N LEU A 118 -5.97 -13.42 -14.24
CA LEU A 118 -5.72 -14.77 -13.76
C LEU A 118 -4.96 -15.55 -14.83
N SER A 119 -3.81 -16.12 -14.47
CA SER A 119 -3.06 -17.07 -15.28
C SER A 119 -3.20 -18.45 -14.68
N ASP A 120 -4.18 -19.22 -15.16
CA ASP A 120 -4.49 -20.58 -14.70
C ASP A 120 -3.49 -21.59 -15.25
N THR A 121 -3.19 -22.64 -14.47
CA THR A 121 -2.32 -23.78 -14.87
C THR A 121 -3.08 -24.93 -15.50
N GLY A 122 -4.42 -24.87 -15.57
CA GLY A 122 -5.27 -25.97 -16.05
C GLY A 122 -5.55 -27.08 -15.00
N ILE A 123 -4.92 -27.01 -13.83
CA ILE A 123 -5.11 -27.95 -12.70
C ILE A 123 -5.75 -27.28 -11.49
N GLY A 124 -6.31 -26.07 -11.67
CA GLY A 124 -6.91 -25.25 -10.60
C GLY A 124 -5.91 -24.44 -9.78
N GLY A 125 -4.66 -24.37 -10.19
CA GLY A 125 -3.62 -23.51 -9.62
C GLY A 125 -3.43 -22.23 -10.45
N TYR A 126 -2.85 -21.17 -9.84
CA TYR A 126 -2.54 -19.93 -10.54
C TYR A 126 -1.03 -19.72 -10.62
N LYS A 127 -0.53 -19.45 -11.83
CA LYS A 127 0.85 -18.95 -12.01
C LYS A 127 0.95 -17.52 -11.50
N GLU A 128 -0.08 -16.74 -11.81
CA GLU A 128 -0.23 -15.37 -11.41
C GLU A 128 -1.72 -15.05 -11.25
N ALA A 129 -2.06 -14.29 -10.23
CA ALA A 129 -3.40 -13.77 -9.99
C ALA A 129 -3.28 -12.33 -9.50
N ILE A 130 -4.02 -11.42 -10.13
CA ILE A 130 -4.03 -9.99 -9.80
C ILE A 130 -5.48 -9.58 -9.51
N ALA A 131 -5.68 -8.89 -8.38
CA ALA A 131 -6.98 -8.34 -8.01
C ALA A 131 -6.84 -6.91 -7.49
N ALA A 132 -7.85 -6.08 -7.80
CA ALA A 132 -8.04 -4.80 -7.15
C ALA A 132 -8.95 -4.98 -5.93
N VAL A 133 -8.51 -4.50 -4.78
CA VAL A 133 -9.28 -4.55 -3.53
C VAL A 133 -9.59 -3.13 -3.10
N SER A 134 -10.88 -2.79 -3.02
CA SER A 134 -11.35 -1.43 -2.76
C SER A 134 -12.22 -1.38 -1.51
N GLY A 135 -11.95 -0.40 -0.66
CA GLY A 135 -12.68 -0.20 0.59
C GLY A 135 -11.89 0.65 1.59
N ARG A 136 -12.45 0.87 2.75
CA ARG A 136 -11.80 1.67 3.78
C ARG A 136 -10.67 0.89 4.46
N GLY A 137 -9.45 1.44 4.46
CA GLY A 137 -8.29 0.87 5.18
C GLY A 137 -7.73 -0.40 4.56
N VAL A 138 -8.00 -0.67 3.28
CA VAL A 138 -7.56 -1.88 2.58
C VAL A 138 -6.03 -1.96 2.56
N PHE A 139 -5.36 -0.92 2.05
CA PHE A 139 -3.91 -0.94 1.95
C PHE A 139 -3.25 -0.97 3.34
N ALA A 140 -3.78 -0.22 4.30
CA ALA A 140 -3.28 -0.19 5.68
C ALA A 140 -3.18 -1.58 6.33
N ARG A 141 -4.10 -2.48 5.99
CA ARG A 141 -4.11 -3.85 6.52
C ARG A 141 -3.33 -4.81 5.64
N LEU A 142 -3.60 -4.81 4.33
CA LEU A 142 -3.02 -5.78 3.41
C LEU A 142 -1.53 -5.58 3.15
N LYS A 143 -0.96 -4.38 3.34
CA LYS A 143 0.48 -4.13 3.17
C LYS A 143 1.36 -5.09 3.97
N PHE A 144 0.88 -5.57 5.12
CA PHE A 144 1.58 -6.55 5.97
C PHE A 144 1.58 -7.97 5.41
N GLU A 145 0.81 -8.23 4.36
CA GLU A 145 0.77 -9.53 3.69
C GLU A 145 1.83 -9.67 2.59
N SER A 146 2.54 -8.59 2.27
CA SER A 146 3.59 -8.60 1.24
C SER A 146 4.78 -9.43 1.66
N GLY A 147 5.18 -10.38 0.80
CA GLY A 147 6.36 -11.23 1.02
C GLY A 147 6.20 -12.65 0.49
N VAL A 148 7.07 -13.54 0.94
CA VAL A 148 7.07 -14.96 0.56
C VAL A 148 6.27 -15.77 1.60
N HIS A 149 5.24 -16.45 1.14
CA HIS A 149 4.42 -17.37 1.93
C HIS A 149 4.83 -18.81 1.63
N ARG A 150 5.13 -19.58 2.66
CA ARG A 150 5.59 -20.96 2.55
C ARG A 150 4.51 -21.93 2.99
N VAL A 151 4.27 -22.98 2.21
CA VAL A 151 3.35 -24.07 2.56
C VAL A 151 4.12 -25.37 2.80
N GLN A 152 3.66 -26.14 3.78
CA GLN A 152 4.11 -27.48 4.07
C GLN A 152 2.87 -28.40 4.12
N ARG A 153 2.68 -29.19 3.09
CA ARG A 153 1.59 -30.20 2.99
C ARG A 153 1.93 -31.31 2.01
N VAL A 154 1.14 -32.35 2.03
CA VAL A 154 1.16 -33.36 0.96
C VAL A 154 0.38 -32.75 -0.22
N PRO A 155 1.02 -32.54 -1.38
CA PRO A 155 0.35 -31.99 -2.56
C PRO A 155 -0.77 -32.91 -3.05
N ALA A 156 -1.82 -32.36 -3.66
CA ALA A 156 -2.86 -33.16 -4.32
C ALA A 156 -2.31 -33.98 -5.51
N THR A 157 -1.16 -33.58 -6.05
CA THR A 157 -0.46 -34.22 -7.16
C THR A 157 0.53 -35.32 -6.70
N GLU A 158 0.72 -35.49 -5.39
CA GLU A 158 1.69 -36.46 -4.82
C GLU A 158 1.04 -37.79 -4.46
N ALA A 159 1.46 -38.85 -5.11
CA ALA A 159 0.91 -40.20 -4.90
C ALA A 159 1.54 -40.95 -3.69
N SER A 160 2.75 -40.55 -3.25
CA SER A 160 3.50 -41.27 -2.20
C SER A 160 3.26 -40.72 -0.79
N GLY A 161 2.41 -39.70 -0.61
CA GLY A 161 2.09 -39.10 0.68
C GLY A 161 3.23 -38.27 1.32
N ARG A 162 4.24 -37.87 0.54
CA ARG A 162 5.35 -37.07 1.05
C ARG A 162 4.94 -35.60 1.24
N ILE A 163 5.38 -35.05 2.36
CA ILE A 163 5.21 -33.61 2.64
C ILE A 163 6.18 -32.81 1.75
N HIS A 164 5.64 -31.90 0.94
CA HIS A 164 6.42 -30.99 0.15
C HIS A 164 6.43 -29.60 0.79
N THR A 165 7.48 -28.83 0.51
CA THR A 165 7.60 -27.44 0.89
C THR A 165 7.62 -26.59 -0.36
N SER A 166 6.58 -25.80 -0.54
CA SER A 166 6.42 -24.89 -1.68
C SER A 166 6.23 -23.45 -1.20
N ALA A 167 6.36 -22.50 -2.10
CA ALA A 167 6.20 -21.08 -1.78
C ALA A 167 5.39 -20.36 -2.85
N ALA A 168 4.66 -19.33 -2.43
CA ALA A 168 4.05 -18.34 -3.30
C ALA A 168 4.42 -16.94 -2.80
N THR A 169 4.48 -15.99 -3.70
CA THR A 169 4.77 -14.59 -3.36
C THR A 169 3.50 -13.76 -3.39
N VAL A 170 3.36 -12.87 -2.44
CA VAL A 170 2.28 -11.89 -2.36
C VAL A 170 2.91 -10.52 -2.42
N ALA A 171 2.45 -9.68 -3.33
CA ALA A 171 2.79 -8.26 -3.36
C ALA A 171 1.51 -7.44 -3.20
N VAL A 172 1.57 -6.42 -2.36
CA VAL A 172 0.47 -5.49 -2.13
C VAL A 172 0.97 -4.09 -2.48
N LEU A 173 0.39 -3.52 -3.51
CA LEU A 173 0.75 -2.20 -4.02
C LEU A 173 -0.41 -1.23 -3.82
N PRO A 174 -0.18 0.03 -3.45
CA PRO A 174 -1.25 1.00 -3.39
C PRO A 174 -1.77 1.28 -4.80
N GLU A 175 -3.10 1.38 -4.94
CA GLU A 175 -3.70 1.77 -6.21
C GLU A 175 -3.23 3.16 -6.60
N ALA A 176 -2.77 3.30 -7.84
CA ALA A 176 -2.34 4.59 -8.34
C ALA A 176 -3.55 5.42 -8.77
N GLU A 177 -3.55 6.67 -8.36
CA GLU A 177 -4.51 7.66 -8.87
C GLU A 177 -4.23 7.95 -10.35
N GLU A 178 -5.32 8.15 -11.13
CA GLU A 178 -5.21 8.73 -12.46
C GLU A 178 -4.54 10.11 -12.36
N PHE A 179 -3.65 10.41 -13.27
CA PHE A 179 -2.95 11.68 -13.28
C PHE A 179 -3.16 12.42 -14.59
N ASP A 180 -3.46 13.69 -14.46
CA ASP A 180 -3.47 14.63 -15.57
C ASP A 180 -2.11 15.32 -15.69
N ILE A 181 -1.55 15.32 -16.90
CA ILE A 181 -0.35 16.09 -17.17
C ILE A 181 -0.73 17.54 -17.39
N LYS A 182 -0.39 18.36 -16.40
CA LYS A 182 -0.43 19.83 -16.55
C LYS A 182 0.88 20.28 -17.18
N ILE A 183 0.77 20.89 -18.35
CA ILE A 183 1.91 21.50 -19.03
C ILE A 183 1.79 23.01 -18.85
N ASP A 184 2.71 23.61 -18.10
CA ASP A 184 2.77 25.05 -17.94
C ASP A 184 3.50 25.67 -19.15
N ASP A 185 2.99 26.79 -19.67
CA ASP A 185 3.58 27.48 -20.84
C ASP A 185 5.02 27.93 -20.56
N LYS A 186 5.38 28.24 -19.32
CA LYS A 186 6.74 28.60 -18.90
C LYS A 186 7.76 27.46 -19.05
N ASP A 187 7.29 26.22 -19.03
CA ASP A 187 8.11 25.01 -19.19
C ASP A 187 8.31 24.61 -20.65
N LEU A 188 7.75 25.41 -21.57
CA LEU A 188 7.84 25.17 -23.01
C LEU A 188 8.75 26.20 -23.68
N ARG A 189 9.67 25.70 -24.49
CA ARG A 189 10.36 26.51 -25.48
C ARG A 189 9.80 26.17 -26.86
N ILE A 190 9.25 27.17 -27.56
CA ILE A 190 8.63 27.02 -28.86
C ILE A 190 9.49 27.74 -29.88
N ASP A 191 10.09 26.98 -30.80
CA ASP A 191 10.89 27.48 -31.89
C ASP A 191 10.12 27.29 -33.21
N VAL A 192 10.08 28.30 -34.03
CA VAL A 192 9.49 28.23 -35.40
C VAL A 192 10.60 28.24 -36.42
N PHE A 193 10.45 27.45 -37.48
CA PHE A 193 11.44 27.33 -38.50
C PHE A 193 10.78 26.99 -39.85
N ARG A 194 11.57 27.05 -40.91
CA ARG A 194 11.09 26.69 -42.28
C ARG A 194 10.94 25.19 -42.40
N SER A 195 9.81 24.77 -42.97
CA SER A 195 9.60 23.34 -43.24
C SER A 195 10.58 22.83 -44.29
N SER A 196 11.10 21.63 -44.10
CA SER A 196 11.99 20.94 -45.06
C SER A 196 11.14 20.02 -45.92
N GLY A 197 11.27 20.10 -47.24
CA GLY A 197 10.57 19.18 -48.17
C GLY A 197 10.71 19.60 -49.62
N PRO A 198 10.42 18.71 -50.60
CA PRO A 198 10.34 19.04 -51.99
C PRO A 198 9.11 19.94 -52.20
N GLY A 199 9.32 21.24 -52.27
CA GLY A 199 8.18 22.15 -52.31
C GLY A 199 8.38 23.40 -53.15
N GLY A 200 7.27 24.04 -53.51
CA GLY A 200 7.19 25.30 -54.23
C GLY A 200 7.42 26.54 -53.35
N GLN A 201 7.13 27.74 -53.86
CA GLN A 201 7.37 29.03 -53.21
C GLN A 201 6.91 29.17 -51.76
N SER A 202 5.82 28.47 -51.36
CA SER A 202 5.25 28.55 -49.99
C SER A 202 6.14 27.88 -48.94
N VAL A 203 6.87 26.81 -49.24
CA VAL A 203 7.74 26.09 -48.32
C VAL A 203 9.01 26.88 -48.01
N ASN A 204 9.47 27.67 -48.98
CA ASN A 204 10.72 28.42 -48.89
C ASN A 204 10.55 29.81 -48.26
N THR A 205 9.31 30.31 -48.11
CA THR A 205 9.05 31.70 -47.70
C THR A 205 8.34 31.81 -46.35
N THR A 206 7.76 30.70 -45.83
CA THR A 206 6.92 30.76 -44.60
C THR A 206 7.48 29.84 -43.50
N ASP A 207 7.72 30.41 -42.30
CA ASP A 207 8.12 29.65 -41.10
C ASP A 207 6.91 28.93 -40.53
N SER A 208 6.49 27.83 -41.17
CA SER A 208 5.30 27.06 -40.79
C SER A 208 5.60 25.88 -39.83
N ALA A 209 6.86 25.40 -39.81
CA ALA A 209 7.26 24.31 -38.94
C ALA A 209 7.45 24.79 -37.48
N VAL A 210 7.04 23.96 -36.55
CA VAL A 210 7.08 24.25 -35.12
C VAL A 210 7.84 23.14 -34.37
N ARG A 211 8.79 23.54 -33.54
CA ARG A 211 9.46 22.67 -32.58
C ARG A 211 9.10 23.10 -31.16
N ILE A 212 8.61 22.19 -30.37
CA ILE A 212 8.30 22.42 -28.95
C ILE A 212 9.25 21.56 -28.12
N THR A 213 9.97 22.21 -27.24
CA THR A 213 10.85 21.56 -26.26
C THR A 213 10.24 21.73 -24.87
N HIS A 214 9.98 20.65 -24.19
CA HIS A 214 9.60 20.68 -22.77
C HIS A 214 10.87 20.73 -21.94
N ILE A 215 11.13 21.88 -21.30
CA ILE A 215 12.40 22.20 -20.62
C ILE A 215 12.71 21.20 -19.49
N PRO A 216 11.75 20.83 -18.58
CA PRO A 216 12.06 19.97 -17.46
C PRO A 216 12.45 18.52 -17.86
N THR A 217 11.88 17.98 -18.94
CA THR A 217 12.13 16.59 -19.37
C THR A 217 13.08 16.50 -20.57
N GLY A 218 13.36 17.61 -21.24
CA GLY A 218 14.15 17.63 -22.48
C GLY A 218 13.45 17.02 -23.70
N LEU A 219 12.18 16.63 -23.58
CA LEU A 219 11.41 16.09 -24.71
C LEU A 219 11.19 17.13 -25.78
N VAL A 220 11.49 16.73 -27.02
CA VAL A 220 11.36 17.60 -28.21
C VAL A 220 10.35 16.99 -29.18
N VAL A 221 9.43 17.81 -29.66
CA VAL A 221 8.47 17.46 -30.71
C VAL A 221 8.56 18.50 -31.84
N SER A 222 8.77 18.04 -33.06
CA SER A 222 8.77 18.91 -34.25
C SER A 222 7.60 18.49 -35.14
N GLN A 223 6.88 19.49 -35.69
CA GLN A 223 5.78 19.30 -36.64
C GLN A 223 5.86 20.28 -37.80
N GLN A 224 5.72 19.75 -39.01
CA GLN A 224 5.79 20.52 -40.22
C GLN A 224 4.77 20.08 -41.31
N ASP A 225 3.85 19.16 -40.96
CA ASP A 225 2.95 18.52 -41.93
C ASP A 225 1.90 19.48 -42.52
N GLU A 226 1.53 20.49 -41.76
CA GLU A 226 0.49 21.44 -42.12
C GLU A 226 1.11 22.75 -42.64
N LYS A 227 0.38 23.43 -43.54
CA LYS A 227 0.77 24.74 -44.06
C LYS A 227 0.60 25.87 -43.02
N SER A 228 -0.14 25.61 -41.96
CA SER A 228 -0.45 26.57 -40.88
C SER A 228 0.41 26.31 -39.67
N GLN A 229 1.17 27.30 -39.23
CA GLN A 229 1.94 27.30 -37.99
C GLN A 229 1.07 26.97 -36.77
N HIS A 230 -0.14 27.54 -36.67
CA HIS A 230 -1.06 27.27 -35.57
C HIS A 230 -1.53 25.83 -35.50
N LYS A 231 -1.79 25.20 -36.65
CA LYS A 231 -2.16 23.78 -36.72
C LYS A 231 -0.98 22.91 -36.36
N ASN A 232 0.23 23.20 -36.80
CA ASN A 232 1.45 22.50 -36.43
C ASN A 232 1.72 22.61 -34.90
N LYS A 233 1.55 23.82 -34.32
CA LYS A 233 1.67 24.01 -32.86
C LYS A 233 0.65 23.17 -32.08
N ALA A 234 -0.62 23.20 -32.49
CA ALA A 234 -1.66 22.40 -31.80
C ALA A 234 -1.37 20.89 -31.88
N LYS A 235 -0.93 20.42 -33.06
CA LYS A 235 -0.55 19.01 -33.28
C LYS A 235 0.69 18.63 -32.48
N ALA A 236 1.71 19.48 -32.46
CA ALA A 236 2.91 19.29 -31.64
C ALA A 236 2.59 19.23 -30.13
N MET A 237 1.71 20.10 -29.62
CA MET A 237 1.24 20.08 -28.24
C MET A 237 0.50 18.78 -27.89
N LYS A 238 -0.37 18.30 -28.79
CA LYS A 238 -1.06 17.02 -28.58
C LYS A 238 -0.08 15.84 -28.50
N ILE A 239 0.92 15.81 -29.37
CA ILE A 239 1.96 14.76 -29.39
C ILE A 239 2.86 14.88 -28.16
N LEU A 240 3.25 16.09 -27.76
CA LEU A 240 4.04 16.32 -26.56
C LEU A 240 3.31 15.81 -25.30
N ARG A 241 2.00 16.12 -25.19
CA ARG A 241 1.19 15.64 -24.05
C ARG A 241 1.13 14.12 -24.01
N ALA A 242 0.93 13.46 -25.16
CA ALA A 242 0.94 12.00 -25.22
C ALA A 242 2.29 11.41 -24.81
N ARG A 243 3.41 11.97 -25.30
CA ARG A 243 4.76 11.50 -24.95
C ARG A 243 5.10 11.73 -23.48
N LEU A 244 4.68 12.84 -22.90
CA LEU A 244 4.87 13.11 -21.46
C LEU A 244 4.03 12.13 -20.62
N TYR A 245 2.80 11.82 -21.06
CA TYR A 245 1.95 10.83 -20.41
C TYR A 245 2.61 9.44 -20.42
N ASP A 246 3.10 9.01 -21.57
CA ASP A 246 3.78 7.71 -21.70
C ASP A 246 5.06 7.64 -20.86
N ALA A 247 5.87 8.71 -20.85
CA ALA A 247 7.08 8.77 -20.04
C ALA A 247 6.78 8.71 -18.53
N GLU A 248 5.77 9.46 -18.05
CA GLU A 248 5.37 9.42 -16.64
C GLU A 248 4.75 8.07 -16.26
N ARG A 249 3.96 7.46 -17.15
CA ARG A 249 3.42 6.12 -16.96
C ARG A 249 4.55 5.10 -16.83
N GLN A 250 5.53 5.12 -17.75
CA GLN A 250 6.67 4.22 -17.70
C GLN A 250 7.48 4.38 -16.41
N ARG A 251 7.74 5.61 -15.98
CA ARG A 251 8.43 5.89 -14.71
C ARG A 251 7.68 5.30 -13.51
N ARG A 252 6.36 5.42 -13.48
CA ARG A 252 5.52 4.83 -12.41
C ARG A 252 5.51 3.31 -12.46
N ASP A 253 5.47 2.73 -13.65
CA ASP A 253 5.52 1.27 -13.82
C ASP A 253 6.88 0.70 -13.40
N GLU A 254 7.99 1.40 -13.68
CA GLU A 254 9.33 1.05 -13.20
C GLU A 254 9.43 1.16 -11.65
N ALA A 255 8.89 2.22 -11.06
CA ALA A 255 8.84 2.38 -9.60
C ALA A 255 8.02 1.25 -8.95
N ARG A 256 6.84 0.92 -9.48
CA ARG A 256 6.03 -0.21 -9.01
C ARG A 256 6.75 -1.55 -9.15
N ALA A 257 7.47 -1.75 -10.25
CA ALA A 257 8.25 -2.97 -10.45
C ALA A 257 9.40 -3.09 -9.43
N ALA A 258 10.04 -1.96 -9.09
CA ALA A 258 11.07 -1.91 -8.05
C ALA A 258 10.48 -2.19 -6.67
N ASP A 259 9.35 -1.58 -6.31
CA ASP A 259 8.64 -1.80 -5.04
C ASP A 259 8.22 -3.27 -4.91
N ARG A 260 7.61 -3.83 -5.96
CA ARG A 260 7.25 -5.27 -6.01
C ARG A 260 8.48 -6.15 -5.77
N LYS A 261 9.58 -5.87 -6.46
CA LYS A 261 10.82 -6.64 -6.29
C LYS A 261 11.37 -6.54 -4.87
N GLY A 262 11.27 -5.37 -4.23
CA GLY A 262 11.63 -5.17 -2.83
C GLY A 262 10.78 -6.00 -1.86
N GLN A 263 9.47 -6.12 -2.14
CA GLN A 263 8.53 -6.87 -1.28
C GLN A 263 8.71 -8.40 -1.36
N VAL A 264 8.97 -8.94 -2.55
CA VAL A 264 8.98 -10.40 -2.78
C VAL A 264 10.36 -11.02 -2.90
N GLY A 265 11.42 -10.21 -2.94
CA GLY A 265 12.80 -10.68 -3.04
C GLY A 265 13.02 -11.60 -4.25
N SER A 266 13.68 -12.74 -4.01
CA SER A 266 13.89 -13.79 -5.02
C SER A 266 12.70 -14.75 -5.16
N GLY A 267 11.72 -14.72 -4.26
CA GLY A 267 10.63 -15.69 -4.15
C GLY A 267 11.08 -17.07 -3.65
N ASP A 268 12.29 -17.16 -3.10
CA ASP A 268 12.78 -18.41 -2.51
C ASP A 268 12.10 -18.68 -1.16
N ARG A 269 11.80 -19.95 -0.91
CA ARG A 269 11.16 -20.42 0.35
C ARG A 269 11.99 -20.13 1.61
N SER A 270 13.24 -19.76 1.50
CA SER A 270 14.09 -19.35 2.62
C SER A 270 13.75 -17.93 3.11
N GLU A 271 13.28 -17.05 2.22
CA GLU A 271 12.91 -15.67 2.51
C GLU A 271 11.49 -15.51 3.09
N ARG A 272 10.88 -16.61 3.54
CA ARG A 272 9.50 -16.64 4.03
C ARG A 272 9.22 -15.65 5.14
N ILE A 273 8.10 -14.95 5.01
CA ILE A 273 7.51 -14.17 6.12
C ILE A 273 6.59 -15.04 6.96
N ARG A 274 5.87 -16.00 6.31
CA ARG A 274 4.87 -16.85 6.98
C ARG A 274 4.93 -18.30 6.49
N THR A 275 4.65 -19.23 7.40
CA THR A 275 4.57 -20.66 7.09
C THR A 275 3.19 -21.22 7.44
N TYR A 276 2.57 -21.92 6.49
CA TYR A 276 1.31 -22.64 6.60
C TYR A 276 1.64 -24.14 6.67
N ASN A 277 1.51 -24.74 7.86
CA ASN A 277 1.82 -26.13 8.11
C ASN A 277 0.53 -26.93 8.26
N PHE A 278 0.11 -27.60 7.21
CA PHE A 278 -1.15 -28.37 7.17
C PHE A 278 -1.12 -29.59 8.10
N PRO A 279 -0.05 -30.44 8.15
CA PRO A 279 0.01 -31.56 9.06
C PRO A 279 -0.15 -31.20 10.54
N GLN A 280 0.24 -29.98 10.92
CA GLN A 280 0.14 -29.51 12.31
C GLN A 280 -1.00 -28.51 12.53
N SER A 281 -1.82 -28.26 11.49
CA SER A 281 -2.89 -27.22 11.51
C SER A 281 -2.43 -25.88 12.07
N ARG A 282 -1.22 -25.45 11.66
CA ARG A 282 -0.50 -24.32 12.26
C ARG A 282 -0.09 -23.29 11.21
N VAL A 283 -0.28 -22.01 11.54
CA VAL A 283 0.29 -20.87 10.81
C VAL A 283 1.29 -20.15 11.72
N THR A 284 2.48 -19.86 11.20
CA THR A 284 3.52 -19.14 11.93
C THR A 284 3.98 -17.93 11.11
N ASP A 285 3.81 -16.72 11.66
CA ASP A 285 4.43 -15.52 11.13
C ASP A 285 5.81 -15.34 11.76
N HIS A 286 6.85 -15.37 10.92
CA HIS A 286 8.23 -15.37 11.38
C HIS A 286 8.76 -13.97 11.74
N ARG A 287 8.09 -12.92 11.32
CA ARG A 287 8.48 -11.53 11.61
C ARG A 287 8.31 -11.20 13.09
N ILE A 288 7.20 -11.66 13.67
CA ILE A 288 6.82 -11.42 15.08
C ILE A 288 6.78 -12.70 15.90
N ASN A 289 7.23 -13.84 15.37
CA ASN A 289 7.20 -15.16 16.00
C ASN A 289 5.81 -15.58 16.51
N LEU A 290 4.74 -15.10 15.88
CA LEU A 290 3.36 -15.46 16.21
C LEU A 290 3.01 -16.82 15.61
N THR A 291 2.44 -17.72 16.43
CA THR A 291 1.97 -19.02 15.99
C THR A 291 0.51 -19.22 16.36
N LEU A 292 -0.33 -19.54 15.38
CA LEU A 292 -1.75 -19.85 15.55
C LEU A 292 -2.01 -21.31 15.13
N TYR A 293 -2.78 -22.04 15.93
CA TYR A 293 -3.23 -23.41 15.63
C TYR A 293 -4.66 -23.42 15.06
N LYS A 294 -4.89 -22.53 14.10
CA LYS A 294 -6.19 -22.27 13.44
C LYS A 294 -6.04 -22.16 11.94
N LEU A 295 -5.24 -23.06 11.33
CA LEU A 295 -4.89 -22.97 9.91
C LEU A 295 -6.12 -22.85 9.02
N ASP A 296 -7.16 -23.66 9.26
CA ASP A 296 -8.37 -23.65 8.42
C ASP A 296 -9.13 -22.32 8.53
N GLU A 297 -9.22 -21.75 9.74
CA GLU A 297 -9.86 -20.45 9.94
C GLU A 297 -9.07 -19.32 9.26
N VAL A 298 -7.74 -19.39 9.27
CA VAL A 298 -6.87 -18.45 8.54
C VAL A 298 -7.09 -18.58 7.04
N MET A 299 -7.10 -19.82 6.49
CA MET A 299 -7.33 -20.07 5.05
C MET A 299 -8.75 -19.69 4.60
N GLU A 300 -9.70 -19.64 5.52
CA GLU A 300 -11.04 -19.10 5.27
C GLU A 300 -11.15 -17.58 5.44
N GLY A 301 -10.07 -16.89 5.82
CA GLY A 301 -10.00 -15.45 6.01
C GLY A 301 -10.44 -14.98 7.41
N ARG A 302 -11.14 -15.81 8.19
CA ARG A 302 -11.76 -15.43 9.48
C ARG A 302 -10.76 -15.10 10.60
N ALA A 303 -9.65 -15.82 10.67
CA ALA A 303 -8.62 -15.62 11.70
C ALA A 303 -7.39 -14.85 11.20
N LEU A 304 -7.43 -14.28 9.99
CA LEU A 304 -6.32 -13.53 9.41
C LEU A 304 -6.10 -12.20 10.16
N ASP A 305 -7.16 -11.61 10.71
CA ASP A 305 -7.07 -10.38 11.52
C ASP A 305 -6.17 -10.55 12.74
N GLU A 306 -6.18 -11.72 13.41
CA GLU A 306 -5.32 -11.96 14.58
C GLU A 306 -3.83 -11.78 14.23
N ILE A 307 -3.44 -12.14 13.01
CA ILE A 307 -2.06 -11.99 12.51
C ILE A 307 -1.80 -10.54 12.10
N ILE A 308 -2.71 -9.95 11.32
CA ILE A 308 -2.56 -8.59 10.81
C ILE A 308 -2.55 -7.58 11.96
N ASP A 309 -3.44 -7.71 12.93
CA ASP A 309 -3.49 -6.82 14.09
C ASP A 309 -2.23 -6.91 14.97
N ALA A 310 -1.66 -8.10 15.10
CA ALA A 310 -0.39 -8.28 15.79
C ALA A 310 0.78 -7.63 15.02
N LEU A 311 0.79 -7.69 13.69
CA LEU A 311 1.80 -7.03 12.84
C LEU A 311 1.65 -5.51 12.88
N ILE A 312 0.41 -5.00 12.87
CA ILE A 312 0.14 -3.57 13.04
C ILE A 312 0.67 -3.09 14.40
N ALA A 313 0.39 -3.85 15.47
CA ALA A 313 0.85 -3.49 16.81
C ALA A 313 2.39 -3.50 16.93
N ASP A 314 3.07 -4.43 16.27
CA ASP A 314 4.53 -4.52 16.24
C ASP A 314 5.14 -3.32 15.46
N ASP A 315 4.59 -3.00 14.28
CA ASP A 315 4.98 -1.82 13.49
C ASP A 315 4.78 -0.51 14.27
N GLU A 316 3.61 -0.33 14.90
CA GLU A 316 3.34 0.83 15.75
C GLU A 316 4.33 0.93 16.92
N ALA A 317 4.67 -0.18 17.55
CA ALA A 317 5.63 -0.20 18.65
C ALA A 317 7.05 0.16 18.18
N GLY A 318 7.47 -0.35 17.03
CA GLY A 318 8.75 -0.01 16.42
C GLY A 318 8.84 1.49 16.11
N ARG A 319 7.84 2.05 15.45
CA ARG A 319 7.77 3.48 15.10
C ARG A 319 7.71 4.40 16.34
N LEU A 320 7.04 3.98 17.39
CA LEU A 320 7.04 4.71 18.67
C LEU A 320 8.41 4.70 19.33
N ALA A 321 9.14 3.58 19.26
CA ALA A 321 10.49 3.50 19.80
C ALA A 321 11.48 4.41 19.04
N GLU A 322 11.35 4.54 17.70
CA GLU A 322 12.15 5.44 16.88
C GLU A 322 11.91 6.93 17.23
N ILE A 323 10.66 7.31 17.57
CA ILE A 323 10.35 8.70 17.97
C ILE A 323 10.87 9.01 19.37
N ALA A 324 11.00 7.99 20.24
CA ALA A 324 11.45 8.16 21.63
C ALA A 324 12.98 8.15 21.75
N ALA A 325 13.71 7.76 20.70
CA ALA A 325 15.18 7.70 20.65
C ALA A 325 15.79 9.01 20.16
#